data_cc086d208c52f2b7602aaa8b69c9078a
#
_entry.id   cc086d208c52f2b7602aaa8b69c9078a
#
_cell.length_a   1.000
_cell.length_b   1.000
_cell.length_c   1.000
_cell.angle_alpha   90.00
_cell.angle_beta   90.00
_cell.angle_gamma   90.00
#
_symmetry.space_group_name_H-M   'P 1'
#
loop_
_entity.id
_entity.type
_entity.pdbx_description
1 polymer ?
#
loop_
_entity_poly.entity_id
_entity_poly.type
_entity_poly.pdbx_seq_one_letter_code
_entity_poly.pdbx_strand_id
1 'polypeptide(L)'
;KCFVINKFGDSVFLEGQSLETVDIVEKADFLLVADLPEEPIESLEPTLKVAAKLGLPMLLLNPDFASINPLGELHPTPGILGRAYEGFGGTVKIHGKPNPAVYETCFKLAPRAQKAIAIGDSLHHDIAGANGAGIDSIFITSGVHVFELGTEPGKAPTQEKINTLCTELGQSPTFWSPRFTW
;
A
#
# COMPACT_ATOMS: atom_id res chain seq x y z
N LYS A 1 -16.86 8.06 -14.26
CA LYS A 1 -17.06 6.61 -14.40
C LYS A 1 -15.78 5.90 -14.05
N CYS A 2 -15.83 4.75 -13.37
CA CYS A 2 -14.63 4.01 -13.02
C CYS A 2 -14.71 2.54 -13.45
N PHE A 3 -13.58 2.03 -13.93
CA PHE A 3 -13.36 0.59 -14.09
C PHE A 3 -12.73 0.07 -12.80
N VAL A 4 -13.43 -0.84 -12.11
CA VAL A 4 -13.03 -1.32 -10.78
C VAL A 4 -12.26 -2.63 -10.89
N ILE A 5 -11.11 -2.71 -10.25
CA ILE A 5 -10.33 -3.94 -10.05
C ILE A 5 -10.38 -4.27 -8.56
N ASN A 6 -11.01 -5.41 -8.24
CA ASN A 6 -11.26 -5.85 -6.87
C ASN A 6 -11.41 -7.37 -6.82
N LYS A 7 -11.13 -7.97 -5.66
CA LYS A 7 -11.14 -9.43 -5.45
C LYS A 7 -12.52 -10.06 -5.64
N PHE A 8 -13.56 -9.39 -5.17
CA PHE A 8 -14.91 -10.00 -5.06
C PHE A 8 -15.92 -9.48 -6.08
N GLY A 9 -15.50 -8.67 -7.06
CA GLY A 9 -16.44 -8.00 -7.97
C GLY A 9 -17.46 -7.11 -7.26
N ASP A 10 -17.28 -6.90 -5.98
CA ASP A 10 -18.18 -6.23 -5.08
C ASP A 10 -17.74 -4.75 -4.97
N SER A 11 -18.71 -3.87 -4.99
CA SER A 11 -18.53 -2.42 -4.94
C SER A 11 -19.05 -1.82 -3.62
N VAL A 12 -19.21 -2.61 -2.55
CA VAL A 12 -19.71 -2.14 -1.25
C VAL A 12 -18.93 -0.94 -0.73
N PHE A 13 -17.61 -0.90 -0.95
CA PHE A 13 -16.77 0.25 -0.60
C PHE A 13 -17.08 1.52 -1.41
N LEU A 14 -17.90 1.42 -2.47
CA LEU A 14 -18.39 2.57 -3.26
C LEU A 14 -19.77 3.03 -2.83
N GLU A 15 -20.43 2.35 -1.89
CA GLU A 15 -21.74 2.74 -1.39
C GLU A 15 -21.69 4.17 -0.82
N GLY A 16 -22.65 4.98 -1.20
CA GLY A 16 -22.70 6.40 -0.83
C GLY A 16 -21.76 7.31 -1.60
N GLN A 17 -20.95 6.78 -2.52
CA GLN A 17 -20.12 7.57 -3.45
C GLN A 17 -20.89 7.83 -4.75
N SER A 18 -20.76 9.03 -5.31
CA SER A 18 -21.37 9.37 -6.61
C SER A 18 -20.51 8.86 -7.77
N LEU A 19 -20.16 7.57 -7.74
CA LEU A 19 -19.34 6.91 -8.76
C LEU A 19 -20.19 5.91 -9.55
N GLU A 20 -20.05 5.95 -10.86
CA GLU A 20 -20.65 4.98 -11.79
C GLU A 20 -19.56 3.97 -12.21
N THR A 21 -19.83 2.69 -11.97
CA THR A 21 -18.93 1.61 -12.42
C THR A 21 -19.22 1.21 -13.85
N VAL A 22 -18.18 0.82 -14.58
CA VAL A 22 -18.28 0.31 -15.96
C VAL A 22 -17.51 -0.98 -16.12
N ASP A 23 -18.01 -1.91 -16.95
CA ASP A 23 -17.39 -3.22 -17.21
C ASP A 23 -16.40 -3.18 -18.40
N ILE A 24 -16.33 -2.06 -19.09
CA ILE A 24 -15.50 -1.87 -20.29
C ILE A 24 -14.57 -0.71 -20.03
N VAL A 25 -13.26 -0.97 -20.05
CA VAL A 25 -12.23 0.01 -19.67
C VAL A 25 -12.25 1.26 -20.56
N GLU A 26 -12.59 1.14 -21.83
CA GLU A 26 -12.71 2.26 -22.79
C GLU A 26 -13.84 3.24 -22.44
N LYS A 27 -14.77 2.86 -21.57
CA LYS A 27 -15.87 3.72 -21.08
C LYS A 27 -15.57 4.39 -19.74
N ALA A 28 -14.43 4.06 -19.15
CA ALA A 28 -14.02 4.61 -17.88
C ALA A 28 -13.31 5.97 -18.02
N ASP A 29 -13.39 6.79 -17.00
CA ASP A 29 -12.60 8.00 -16.83
C ASP A 29 -11.33 7.73 -16.03
N PHE A 30 -11.31 6.65 -15.24
CA PHE A 30 -10.16 6.20 -14.47
C PHE A 30 -10.30 4.72 -14.05
N LEU A 31 -9.17 4.11 -13.66
CA LEU A 31 -9.12 2.80 -13.00
C LEU A 31 -9.19 2.99 -11.49
N LEU A 32 -9.97 2.17 -10.79
CA LEU A 32 -10.01 2.13 -9.33
C LEU A 32 -9.57 0.73 -8.87
N VAL A 33 -8.40 0.66 -8.23
CA VAL A 33 -7.81 -0.59 -7.73
C VAL A 33 -7.93 -0.62 -6.22
N ALA A 34 -8.80 -1.50 -5.72
CA ALA A 34 -9.06 -1.68 -4.29
C ALA A 34 -8.38 -2.94 -3.74
N ASP A 35 -8.38 -4.03 -4.52
CA ASP A 35 -7.72 -5.29 -4.17
C ASP A 35 -7.26 -6.01 -5.46
N LEU A 36 -6.52 -7.11 -5.30
CA LEU A 36 -6.19 -8.01 -6.42
C LEU A 36 -7.39 -8.88 -6.77
N PRO A 37 -7.66 -9.14 -8.05
CA PRO A 37 -8.69 -10.10 -8.45
C PRO A 37 -8.25 -11.54 -8.11
N GLU A 38 -9.16 -12.48 -8.16
CA GLU A 38 -8.85 -13.91 -7.97
C GLU A 38 -8.11 -14.51 -9.17
N GLU A 39 -8.34 -13.93 -10.36
CA GLU A 39 -7.67 -14.36 -11.58
C GLU A 39 -6.18 -13.96 -11.56
N PRO A 40 -5.33 -14.68 -12.32
CA PRO A 40 -3.93 -14.31 -12.44
C PRO A 40 -3.76 -12.86 -12.89
N ILE A 41 -2.82 -12.16 -12.29
CA ILE A 41 -2.54 -10.73 -12.56
C ILE A 41 -2.25 -10.48 -14.05
N GLU A 42 -1.63 -11.45 -14.69
CA GLU A 42 -1.30 -11.43 -16.12
C GLU A 42 -2.56 -11.30 -16.99
N SER A 43 -3.72 -11.75 -16.52
CA SER A 43 -5.00 -11.61 -17.23
C SER A 43 -5.45 -10.16 -17.37
N LEU A 44 -5.00 -9.29 -16.47
CA LEU A 44 -5.30 -7.85 -16.50
C LEU A 44 -4.38 -7.06 -17.45
N GLU A 45 -3.27 -7.64 -17.89
CA GLU A 45 -2.28 -6.93 -18.71
C GLU A 45 -2.87 -6.29 -19.96
N PRO A 46 -3.73 -6.96 -20.75
CA PRO A 46 -4.39 -6.33 -21.92
C PRO A 46 -5.22 -5.11 -21.54
N THR A 47 -6.00 -5.20 -20.45
CA THR A 47 -6.84 -4.11 -19.94
C THR A 47 -5.99 -2.92 -19.47
N LEU A 48 -4.92 -3.19 -18.72
CA LEU A 48 -4.01 -2.14 -18.23
C LEU A 48 -3.30 -1.44 -19.40
N LYS A 49 -2.88 -2.17 -20.43
CA LYS A 49 -2.28 -1.58 -21.65
C LYS A 49 -3.25 -0.69 -22.41
N VAL A 50 -4.51 -1.10 -22.53
CA VAL A 50 -5.56 -0.27 -23.15
C VAL A 50 -5.77 1.00 -22.34
N ALA A 51 -5.93 0.88 -21.03
CA ALA A 51 -6.09 2.02 -20.12
C ALA A 51 -4.92 3.00 -20.20
N ALA A 52 -3.67 2.51 -20.21
CA ALA A 52 -2.48 3.34 -20.32
C ALA A 52 -2.44 4.08 -21.66
N LYS A 53 -2.78 3.39 -22.76
CA LYS A 53 -2.87 4.00 -24.10
C LYS A 53 -3.94 5.11 -24.18
N LEU A 54 -5.03 4.97 -23.44
CA LEU A 54 -6.09 5.98 -23.32
C LEU A 54 -5.72 7.10 -22.36
N GLY A 55 -4.60 6.99 -21.64
CA GLY A 55 -4.17 7.99 -20.65
C GLY A 55 -5.04 8.01 -19.38
N LEU A 56 -5.75 6.93 -19.06
CA LEU A 56 -6.60 6.88 -17.88
C LEU A 56 -5.73 6.90 -16.62
N PRO A 57 -6.01 7.71 -15.61
CA PRO A 57 -5.31 7.60 -14.33
C PRO A 57 -5.78 6.35 -13.57
N MET A 58 -4.86 5.70 -12.86
CA MET A 58 -5.18 4.64 -11.91
C MET A 58 -5.22 5.23 -10.50
N LEU A 59 -6.33 5.04 -9.80
CA LEU A 59 -6.49 5.32 -8.39
C LEU A 59 -6.22 4.05 -7.60
N LEU A 60 -5.11 4.01 -6.85
CA LEU A 60 -4.65 2.86 -6.10
C LEU A 60 -4.90 3.09 -4.60
N LEU A 61 -5.80 2.28 -4.00
CA LEU A 61 -6.20 2.42 -2.60
C LEU A 61 -5.24 1.71 -1.64
N ASN A 62 -4.59 0.64 -2.11
CA ASN A 62 -3.57 -0.09 -1.34
C ASN A 62 -2.27 -0.16 -2.14
N PRO A 63 -1.26 0.66 -1.82
CA PRO A 63 0.00 0.69 -2.55
C PRO A 63 1.03 -0.36 -2.09
N ASP A 64 0.75 -1.12 -1.04
CA ASP A 64 1.63 -2.16 -0.54
C ASP A 64 1.92 -3.19 -1.65
N PHE A 65 3.15 -3.69 -1.75
CA PHE A 65 3.55 -4.68 -2.75
C PHE A 65 3.33 -6.11 -2.28
N ALA A 66 3.36 -6.31 -0.98
CA ALA A 66 3.15 -7.60 -0.33
C ALA A 66 2.55 -7.42 1.05
N SER A 67 1.88 -8.45 1.50
CA SER A 67 1.48 -8.66 2.89
C SER A 67 2.05 -9.98 3.40
N ILE A 68 2.20 -10.12 4.71
CA ILE A 68 2.64 -11.36 5.33
C ILE A 68 1.49 -11.99 6.10
N ASN A 69 1.25 -13.29 5.89
CA ASN A 69 0.21 -14.02 6.60
C ASN A 69 0.73 -14.53 7.97
N PRO A 70 -0.15 -15.05 8.86
CA PRO A 70 0.26 -15.61 10.14
C PRO A 70 1.26 -16.78 10.07
N LEU A 71 1.39 -17.43 8.91
CA LEU A 71 2.36 -18.51 8.67
C LEU A 71 3.73 -17.97 8.22
N GLY A 72 3.86 -16.66 8.03
CA GLY A 72 5.10 -16.02 7.57
C GLY A 72 5.29 -16.03 6.05
N GLU A 73 4.24 -16.32 5.27
CA GLU A 73 4.29 -16.33 3.81
C GLU A 73 3.92 -14.97 3.25
N LEU A 74 4.67 -14.52 2.24
CA LEU A 74 4.39 -13.28 1.52
C LEU A 74 3.31 -13.51 0.47
N HIS A 75 2.32 -12.64 0.45
CA HIS A 75 1.27 -12.57 -0.56
C HIS A 75 1.34 -11.24 -1.31
N PRO A 76 1.18 -11.24 -2.64
CA PRO A 76 1.13 -10.02 -3.41
C PRO A 76 -0.09 -9.18 -3.02
N THR A 77 0.04 -7.85 -3.17
CA THR A 77 -1.01 -6.87 -2.89
C THR A 77 -1.13 -5.87 -4.05
N PRO A 78 -2.18 -5.05 -4.10
CA PRO A 78 -2.48 -4.19 -5.25
C PRO A 78 -1.36 -3.28 -5.75
N GLY A 79 -0.38 -2.95 -4.92
CA GLY A 79 0.77 -2.13 -5.32
C GLY A 79 1.53 -2.66 -6.55
N ILE A 80 1.53 -3.99 -6.75
CA ILE A 80 2.16 -4.59 -7.92
C ILE A 80 1.46 -4.22 -9.23
N LEU A 81 0.12 -4.05 -9.21
CA LEU A 81 -0.63 -3.57 -10.38
C LEU A 81 -0.30 -2.11 -10.69
N GLY A 82 -0.13 -1.28 -9.65
CA GLY A 82 0.31 0.10 -9.83
C GLY A 82 1.66 0.17 -10.54
N ARG A 83 2.63 -0.61 -10.07
CA ARG A 83 3.97 -0.69 -10.69
C ARG A 83 3.91 -1.21 -12.14
N ALA A 84 3.10 -2.25 -12.40
CA ALA A 84 2.91 -2.76 -13.76
C ALA A 84 2.29 -1.69 -14.68
N TYR A 85 1.30 -0.95 -14.17
CA TYR A 85 0.62 0.10 -14.92
C TYR A 85 1.57 1.25 -15.27
N GLU A 86 2.42 1.69 -14.34
CA GLU A 86 3.49 2.66 -14.63
C GLU A 86 4.47 2.13 -15.69
N GLY A 87 4.79 0.84 -15.64
CA GLY A 87 5.62 0.17 -16.66
C GLY A 87 5.01 0.21 -18.07
N PHE A 88 3.69 0.31 -18.20
CA PHE A 88 2.98 0.52 -19.48
C PHE A 88 2.82 2.01 -19.83
N GLY A 89 3.40 2.92 -19.08
CA GLY A 89 3.29 4.38 -19.28
C GLY A 89 2.04 5.01 -18.66
N GLY A 90 1.31 4.28 -17.83
CA GLY A 90 0.16 4.81 -17.10
C GLY A 90 0.55 5.71 -15.92
N THR A 91 -0.41 6.50 -15.45
CA THR A 91 -0.24 7.36 -14.27
C THR A 91 -0.97 6.77 -13.07
N VAL A 92 -0.27 6.56 -11.96
CA VAL A 92 -0.83 6.04 -10.70
C VAL A 92 -0.98 7.18 -9.68
N LYS A 93 -2.16 7.26 -9.07
CA LYS A 93 -2.46 8.13 -7.92
C LYS A 93 -2.71 7.25 -6.70
N ILE A 94 -1.84 7.36 -5.72
CA ILE A 94 -1.91 6.58 -4.48
C ILE A 94 -2.79 7.32 -3.47
N HIS A 95 -3.77 6.64 -2.89
CA HIS A 95 -4.61 7.15 -1.80
C HIS A 95 -4.41 6.43 -0.46
N GLY A 96 -3.57 5.40 -0.43
CA GLY A 96 -3.10 4.76 0.80
C GLY A 96 -1.82 5.43 1.35
N LYS A 97 -1.24 4.82 2.40
CA LYS A 97 0.11 5.12 2.87
C LYS A 97 1.12 4.97 1.71
N PRO A 98 2.13 5.81 1.59
CA PRO A 98 2.56 6.88 2.50
C PRO A 98 1.94 8.26 2.21
N ASN A 99 0.84 8.36 1.45
CA ASN A 99 0.25 9.64 1.04
C ASN A 99 -0.15 10.48 2.26
N PRO A 100 0.27 11.75 2.38
CA PRO A 100 -0.05 12.62 3.50
C PRO A 100 -1.54 12.79 3.78
N ALA A 101 -2.39 12.72 2.74
CA ALA A 101 -3.84 12.88 2.89
C ALA A 101 -4.48 11.86 3.84
N VAL A 102 -3.90 10.65 3.96
CA VAL A 102 -4.35 9.63 4.93
C VAL A 102 -4.15 10.14 6.35
N TYR A 103 -2.98 10.69 6.65
CA TYR A 103 -2.62 11.20 7.98
C TYR A 103 -3.43 12.44 8.32
N GLU A 104 -3.60 13.37 7.39
CA GLU A 104 -4.47 14.54 7.55
C GLU A 104 -5.90 14.14 7.90
N THR A 105 -6.42 13.10 7.24
CA THR A 105 -7.76 12.58 7.53
C THR A 105 -7.82 11.95 8.92
N CYS A 106 -6.82 11.16 9.32
CA CYS A 106 -6.73 10.60 10.67
C CYS A 106 -6.71 11.70 11.74
N PHE A 107 -5.94 12.77 11.54
CA PHE A 107 -5.90 13.89 12.49
C PHE A 107 -7.23 14.64 12.58
N LYS A 108 -7.93 14.81 11.46
CA LYS A 108 -9.29 15.41 11.46
C LYS A 108 -10.28 14.53 12.23
N LEU A 109 -10.17 13.20 12.14
CA LEU A 109 -11.02 12.26 12.85
C LEU A 109 -10.69 12.15 14.34
N ALA A 110 -9.46 12.50 14.73
CA ALA A 110 -8.98 12.46 16.11
C ALA A 110 -8.55 13.85 16.63
N PRO A 111 -9.43 14.87 16.65
CA PRO A 111 -9.05 16.27 16.91
C PRO A 111 -8.58 16.52 18.34
N ARG A 112 -8.77 15.57 19.26
CA ARG A 112 -8.29 15.64 20.66
C ARG A 112 -6.96 14.96 20.87
N ALA A 113 -6.41 14.26 19.87
CA ALA A 113 -5.11 13.62 19.97
C ALA A 113 -4.01 14.68 20.05
N GLN A 114 -3.23 14.65 21.13
CA GLN A 114 -2.08 15.57 21.31
C GLN A 114 -0.80 15.00 20.70
N LYS A 115 -0.71 13.68 20.60
CA LYS A 115 0.41 12.95 20.00
C LYS A 115 -0.14 11.77 19.21
N ALA A 116 0.52 11.46 18.11
CA ALA A 116 0.26 10.28 17.30
C ALA A 116 1.57 9.52 17.11
N ILE A 117 1.46 8.20 17.02
CA ILE A 117 2.57 7.32 16.66
C ILE A 117 2.05 6.33 15.60
N ALA A 118 2.78 6.18 14.52
CA ALA A 118 2.49 5.17 13.52
C ALA A 118 3.15 3.84 13.91
N ILE A 119 2.44 2.74 13.71
CA ILE A 119 2.97 1.38 13.95
C ILE A 119 2.76 0.58 12.68
N GLY A 120 3.83 0.00 12.15
CA GLY A 120 3.73 -0.79 10.93
C GLY A 120 5.02 -1.52 10.59
N ASP A 121 4.93 -2.39 9.59
CA ASP A 121 6.02 -3.30 9.20
C ASP A 121 6.63 -2.96 7.83
N SER A 122 6.08 -1.97 7.13
CA SER A 122 6.60 -1.52 5.84
C SER A 122 7.38 -0.21 5.96
N LEU A 123 8.69 -0.26 5.65
CA LEU A 123 9.51 0.94 5.57
C LEU A 123 9.05 1.85 4.42
N HIS A 124 8.59 1.27 3.30
CA HIS A 124 8.11 2.01 2.12
C HIS A 124 6.79 2.75 2.34
N HIS A 125 5.93 2.25 3.23
CA HIS A 125 4.56 2.76 3.39
C HIS A 125 4.31 3.30 4.80
N ASP A 126 4.47 2.48 5.84
CA ASP A 126 4.16 2.89 7.22
C ASP A 126 5.17 3.92 7.72
N ILE A 127 6.45 3.60 7.61
CA ILE A 127 7.52 4.46 8.13
C ILE A 127 7.71 5.69 7.25
N ALA A 128 7.70 5.51 5.92
CA ALA A 128 7.75 6.63 4.98
C ALA A 128 6.59 7.61 5.20
N GLY A 129 5.39 7.10 5.44
CA GLY A 129 4.23 7.93 5.72
C GLY A 129 4.33 8.66 7.06
N ALA A 130 4.81 8.00 8.11
CA ALA A 130 5.06 8.63 9.40
C ALA A 130 6.10 9.75 9.30
N ASN A 131 7.22 9.48 8.61
CA ASN A 131 8.26 10.46 8.34
C ASN A 131 7.71 11.67 7.57
N GLY A 132 6.90 11.42 6.52
CA GLY A 132 6.25 12.47 5.75
C GLY A 132 5.21 13.28 6.52
N ALA A 133 4.54 12.66 7.49
CA ALA A 133 3.57 13.30 8.38
C ALA A 133 4.21 13.98 9.60
N GLY A 134 5.53 13.79 9.82
CA GLY A 134 6.25 14.35 10.97
C GLY A 134 5.83 13.77 12.32
N ILE A 135 5.42 12.49 12.36
CA ILE A 135 5.04 11.78 13.58
C ILE A 135 6.01 10.66 13.92
N ASP A 136 6.04 10.30 15.20
CA ASP A 136 6.82 9.16 15.66
C ASP A 136 6.33 7.86 15.03
N SER A 137 7.24 6.87 14.91
CA SER A 137 6.93 5.56 14.35
C SER A 137 7.60 4.42 15.09
N ILE A 138 6.94 3.26 15.07
CA ILE A 138 7.49 1.97 15.51
C ILE A 138 7.54 1.03 14.31
N PHE A 139 8.74 0.67 13.88
CA PHE A 139 8.95 -0.32 12.83
C PHE A 139 8.86 -1.74 13.41
N ILE A 140 7.92 -2.55 12.91
CA ILE A 140 7.74 -3.95 13.31
C ILE A 140 8.57 -4.84 12.39
N THR A 141 9.67 -5.37 12.92
CA THR A 141 10.69 -6.05 12.08
C THR A 141 10.33 -7.50 11.69
N SER A 142 9.28 -8.08 12.25
CA SER A 142 8.78 -9.43 11.87
C SER A 142 7.71 -9.41 10.78
N GLY A 143 7.53 -8.29 10.09
CA GLY A 143 6.60 -8.15 8.99
C GLY A 143 7.26 -8.35 7.62
N VAL A 144 6.85 -7.53 6.65
CA VAL A 144 7.23 -7.69 5.22
C VAL A 144 8.74 -7.68 4.95
N HIS A 145 9.53 -7.07 5.84
CA HIS A 145 11.00 -7.00 5.72
C HIS A 145 11.76 -8.11 6.46
N VAL A 146 11.08 -9.14 6.98
CA VAL A 146 11.72 -10.21 7.76
C VAL A 146 12.85 -10.92 7.01
N PHE A 147 12.67 -11.14 5.70
CA PHE A 147 13.67 -11.80 4.86
C PHE A 147 14.86 -10.89 4.56
N GLU A 148 14.63 -9.62 4.27
CA GLU A 148 15.70 -8.63 4.03
C GLU A 148 16.54 -8.40 5.29
N LEU A 149 15.89 -8.42 6.46
CA LEU A 149 16.56 -8.38 7.76
C LEU A 149 17.28 -9.70 8.11
N GLY A 150 17.05 -10.78 7.33
CA GLY A 150 17.65 -12.09 7.54
C GLY A 150 17.39 -12.62 8.94
N THR A 151 16.13 -12.52 9.40
CA THR A 151 15.67 -12.99 10.70
C THR A 151 14.43 -13.88 10.52
N GLU A 152 13.93 -14.45 11.62
CA GLU A 152 12.70 -15.24 11.64
C GLU A 152 11.56 -14.43 12.27
N PRO A 153 10.30 -14.72 11.93
CA PRO A 153 9.16 -14.04 12.54
C PRO A 153 9.22 -14.07 14.08
N GLY A 154 9.15 -12.90 14.69
CA GLY A 154 9.19 -12.73 16.14
C GLY A 154 10.57 -12.75 16.79
N LYS A 155 11.64 -12.93 16.01
CA LYS A 155 13.02 -12.74 16.48
C LYS A 155 13.51 -11.34 16.14
N ALA A 156 14.30 -10.76 17.04
CA ALA A 156 14.91 -9.47 16.84
C ALA A 156 16.09 -9.58 15.84
N PRO A 157 16.13 -8.79 14.77
CA PRO A 157 17.33 -8.63 13.96
C PRO A 157 18.41 -7.88 14.74
N THR A 158 19.63 -7.86 14.22
CA THR A 158 20.69 -7.01 14.79
C THR A 158 20.44 -5.54 14.45
N GLN A 159 20.88 -4.63 15.30
CA GLN A 159 20.79 -3.19 15.05
C GLN A 159 21.48 -2.78 13.74
N GLU A 160 22.59 -3.43 13.39
CA GLU A 160 23.31 -3.18 12.14
C GLU A 160 22.45 -3.46 10.90
N LYS A 161 21.75 -4.61 10.86
CA LYS A 161 20.85 -4.96 9.76
C LYS A 161 19.69 -3.97 9.62
N ILE A 162 19.12 -3.52 10.73
CA ILE A 162 18.06 -2.50 10.73
C ILE A 162 18.62 -1.20 10.14
N ASN A 163 19.77 -0.74 10.63
CA ASN A 163 20.39 0.51 10.18
C ASN A 163 20.71 0.45 8.67
N THR A 164 21.26 -0.67 8.19
CA THR A 164 21.57 -0.89 6.79
C THR A 164 20.31 -0.77 5.94
N LEU A 165 19.27 -1.54 6.25
CA LEU A 165 18.01 -1.53 5.50
C LEU A 165 17.33 -0.15 5.53
N CYS A 166 17.28 0.50 6.69
CA CYS A 166 16.73 1.85 6.83
C CYS A 166 17.51 2.87 5.97
N THR A 167 18.83 2.76 5.92
CA THR A 167 19.68 3.64 5.10
C THR A 167 19.47 3.39 3.61
N GLU A 168 19.42 2.14 3.18
CA GLU A 168 19.17 1.75 1.78
C GLU A 168 17.83 2.26 1.28
N LEU A 169 16.80 2.24 2.13
CA LEU A 169 15.45 2.69 1.80
C LEU A 169 15.19 4.16 2.13
N GLY A 170 16.17 4.87 2.72
CA GLY A 170 16.05 6.30 3.06
C GLY A 170 15.00 6.58 4.13
N GLN A 171 14.73 5.63 5.04
CA GLN A 171 13.71 5.74 6.07
C GLN A 171 14.31 5.74 7.48
N SER A 172 13.65 6.43 8.40
CA SER A 172 14.14 6.60 9.78
C SER A 172 13.00 6.39 10.79
N PRO A 173 12.73 5.14 11.21
CA PRO A 173 11.77 4.89 12.29
C PRO A 173 12.29 5.48 13.61
N THR A 174 11.39 6.03 14.44
CA THR A 174 11.74 6.52 15.80
C THR A 174 12.12 5.37 16.71
N PHE A 175 11.38 4.27 16.61
CA PHE A 175 11.59 3.04 17.38
C PHE A 175 11.43 1.82 16.48
N TRP A 176 11.85 0.67 16.97
CA TRP A 176 11.55 -0.61 16.35
C TRP A 176 11.28 -1.70 17.40
N SER A 177 10.52 -2.70 17.00
CA SER A 177 10.22 -3.87 17.83
C SER A 177 10.08 -5.12 16.95
N PRO A 178 10.50 -6.31 17.40
CA PRO A 178 10.26 -7.53 16.64
C PRO A 178 8.76 -7.90 16.58
N ARG A 179 7.96 -7.48 17.54
CA ARG A 179 6.51 -7.77 17.59
C ARG A 179 5.74 -6.58 18.12
N PHE A 180 4.51 -6.45 17.65
CA PHE A 180 3.53 -5.59 18.29
C PHE A 180 2.65 -6.44 19.22
N THR A 181 2.69 -6.11 20.50
CA THR A 181 1.86 -6.74 21.54
C THR A 181 1.27 -5.68 22.43
N TRP A 182 0.00 -5.86 22.79
CA TRP A 182 -0.70 -5.01 23.76
C TRP A 182 -0.43 -5.48 25.19
#